data_0bc0bbfae25c88f5e5bf417bc257eb4d
#
_entry.id   0bc0bbfae25c88f5e5bf417bc257eb4d
#
_cell.length_a   1.000
_cell.length_b   1.000
_cell.length_c   1.000
_cell.angle_alpha   90.00
_cell.angle_beta   90.00
_cell.angle_gamma   90.00
#
_symmetry.space_group_name_H-M   'P 1'
#
loop_
_entity.id
_entity.type
_entity.pdbx_description
1 polymer ?
#
loop_
_entity_poly.entity_id
_entity_poly.type
_entity_poly.pdbx_seq_one_letter_code
_entity_poly.pdbx_strand_id
1 'polypeptide(L)'
;MSAEVHRDRWGIPHLRADSALALARAQGRNAATDRAWQIETERHRAQGTSAAFLGPEAVGWDRFARRARLADTARRCYAQLDADTAEWVGAYTEGVNAGLAESAGDAAEFAATGLEPGSWQPWTPLAVWLSTHILFAQFPAKLWREEVAAALGDRAVDLFAADGPHTAGSNGWLVTGERTASGAPILAGDPHRFIEAPGVYQQVHLACPEFDVAGLAVPGIPGVAHFGHASTVAWSITNAMADYQDLYRERLRRTGAGVEAFGPDGWEPATSHTETIEVAGGEPVTVEVTETARGPVVVGGPDAPSAISLRYPPRVTGELGFDAMASLLRARTVDDVDRALDRWAEPVNVVQAADTRGGLLHRVAGAVPVRDRANGLRAVPAWETRYAWRS
;
A
#
# COMPACT_ATOMS: atom_id res chain seq x y z
N MET A 1 -2.28 31.35 0.54
CA MET A 1 -3.57 31.60 1.21
C MET A 1 -3.75 30.53 2.25
N SER A 2 -4.23 30.87 3.45
CA SER A 2 -4.35 29.94 4.58
C SER A 2 -5.59 29.07 4.39
N ALA A 3 -5.44 27.76 4.54
CA ALA A 3 -6.59 26.88 4.67
C ALA A 3 -7.26 27.09 6.04
N GLU A 4 -8.58 26.98 6.07
CA GLU A 4 -9.35 26.99 7.31
C GLU A 4 -9.45 25.55 7.83
N VAL A 5 -9.27 25.37 9.14
CA VAL A 5 -9.45 24.10 9.85
C VAL A 5 -10.49 24.32 10.93
N HIS A 6 -11.63 23.68 10.82
CA HIS A 6 -12.66 23.62 11.84
C HIS A 6 -12.71 22.21 12.43
N ARG A 7 -12.83 22.10 13.75
CA ARG A 7 -13.07 20.80 14.40
C ARG A 7 -14.49 20.80 14.98
N ASP A 8 -15.23 19.76 14.62
CA ASP A 8 -16.56 19.57 15.19
C ASP A 8 -16.50 19.10 16.65
N ARG A 9 -17.66 18.88 17.26
CA ARG A 9 -17.75 18.40 18.66
C ARG A 9 -17.12 17.03 18.91
N TRP A 10 -16.80 16.29 17.86
CA TRP A 10 -16.15 14.98 17.93
C TRP A 10 -14.63 15.07 17.64
N GLY A 11 -14.13 16.27 17.36
CA GLY A 11 -12.75 16.51 16.99
C GLY A 11 -12.45 16.20 15.52
N ILE A 12 -13.46 15.87 14.70
CA ILE A 12 -13.26 15.58 13.27
C ILE A 12 -12.84 16.87 12.56
N PRO A 13 -11.71 16.86 11.83
CA PRO A 13 -11.24 18.03 11.09
C PRO A 13 -12.04 18.24 9.80
N HIS A 14 -12.54 19.45 9.63
CA HIS A 14 -13.13 19.97 8.41
C HIS A 14 -12.15 20.98 7.82
N LEU A 15 -11.59 20.65 6.69
CA LEU A 15 -10.57 21.44 6.00
C LEU A 15 -11.16 22.13 4.79
N ARG A 16 -10.99 23.43 4.68
CA ARG A 16 -11.44 24.23 3.53
C ARG A 16 -10.27 25.06 2.98
N ALA A 17 -10.13 25.07 1.65
CA ALA A 17 -9.11 25.86 0.97
C ALA A 17 -9.62 26.37 -0.40
N ASP A 18 -8.88 27.32 -1.00
CA ASP A 18 -9.23 27.95 -2.27
C ASP A 18 -8.86 27.09 -3.50
N SER A 19 -8.12 25.99 -3.32
CA SER A 19 -7.73 25.06 -4.38
C SER A 19 -7.44 23.66 -3.84
N ALA A 20 -7.45 22.66 -4.73
CA ALA A 20 -7.10 21.28 -4.40
C ALA A 20 -5.68 21.16 -3.84
N LEU A 21 -4.71 21.91 -4.35
CA LEU A 21 -3.32 21.87 -3.87
C LEU A 21 -3.18 22.49 -2.48
N ALA A 22 -3.83 23.64 -2.24
CA ALA A 22 -3.85 24.25 -0.90
C ALA A 22 -4.54 23.33 0.11
N LEU A 23 -5.59 22.64 -0.29
CA LEU A 23 -6.30 21.66 0.53
C LEU A 23 -5.46 20.41 0.81
N ALA A 24 -4.73 19.88 -0.17
CA ALA A 24 -3.80 18.77 0.02
C ALA A 24 -2.70 19.12 1.04
N ARG A 25 -2.13 20.33 0.94
CA ARG A 25 -1.16 20.86 1.93
C ARG A 25 -1.77 20.94 3.33
N ALA A 26 -3.01 21.44 3.44
CA ALA A 26 -3.73 21.51 4.71
C ALA A 26 -4.01 20.13 5.30
N GLN A 27 -4.39 19.15 4.45
CA GLN A 27 -4.62 17.76 4.87
C GLN A 27 -3.34 17.12 5.40
N GLY A 28 -2.22 17.29 4.69
CA GLY A 28 -0.90 16.80 5.16
C GLY A 28 -0.49 17.38 6.49
N ARG A 29 -0.63 18.71 6.66
CA ARG A 29 -0.34 19.39 7.95
C ARG A 29 -1.24 18.88 9.07
N ASN A 30 -2.56 18.73 8.83
CA ASN A 30 -3.48 18.19 9.80
C ASN A 30 -3.16 16.74 10.19
N ALA A 31 -2.79 15.90 9.21
CA ALA A 31 -2.38 14.51 9.47
C ALA A 31 -1.14 14.48 10.39
N ALA A 32 -0.16 15.33 10.14
CA ALA A 32 1.03 15.45 10.99
C ALA A 32 0.70 16.00 12.39
N THR A 33 -0.19 17.00 12.51
CA THR A 33 -0.63 17.52 13.80
C THR A 33 -1.33 16.48 14.66
N ASP A 34 -2.22 15.68 14.06
CA ASP A 34 -3.05 14.73 14.80
C ASP A 34 -2.38 13.37 15.00
N ARG A 35 -1.47 12.97 14.11
CA ARG A 35 -0.96 11.62 13.97
C ARG A 35 0.55 11.56 13.73
N ALA A 36 1.33 12.54 14.26
CA ALA A 36 2.77 12.67 14.04
C ALA A 36 3.52 11.35 14.22
N TRP A 37 3.35 10.70 15.36
CA TRP A 37 4.00 9.42 15.64
C TRP A 37 3.60 8.32 14.66
N GLN A 38 2.29 8.20 14.39
CA GLN A 38 1.78 7.18 13.46
C GLN A 38 2.35 7.34 12.06
N ILE A 39 2.37 8.56 11.51
CA ILE A 39 2.88 8.76 10.14
C ILE A 39 4.40 8.59 10.06
N GLU A 40 5.14 8.94 11.12
CA GLU A 40 6.59 8.70 11.17
C GLU A 40 6.93 7.21 11.28
N THR A 41 6.22 6.46 12.11
CA THR A 41 6.40 5.01 12.18
C THR A 41 6.09 4.33 10.84
N GLU A 42 5.04 4.76 10.14
CA GLU A 42 4.71 4.24 8.80
C GLU A 42 5.76 4.63 7.75
N ARG A 43 6.33 5.84 7.83
CA ARG A 43 7.45 6.24 6.97
C ARG A 43 8.66 5.32 7.17
N HIS A 44 9.05 5.08 8.41
CA HIS A 44 10.17 4.19 8.74
C HIS A 44 9.88 2.76 8.31
N ARG A 45 8.67 2.27 8.54
CA ARG A 45 8.21 0.96 8.10
C ARG A 45 8.31 0.80 6.57
N ALA A 46 7.88 1.81 5.83
CA ALA A 46 7.96 1.83 4.36
C ALA A 46 9.40 1.87 3.82
N GLN A 47 10.32 2.46 4.57
CA GLN A 47 11.73 2.58 4.21
C GLN A 47 12.60 1.44 4.75
N GLY A 48 12.05 0.57 5.62
CA GLY A 48 12.79 -0.50 6.28
C GLY A 48 13.87 0.06 7.24
N THR A 49 13.51 1.03 8.07
CA THR A 49 14.38 1.71 9.04
C THR A 49 13.80 1.75 10.45
N SER A 50 12.79 0.93 10.73
CA SER A 50 12.10 0.90 12.03
C SER A 50 12.99 0.40 13.16
N ALA A 51 13.92 -0.52 12.88
CA ALA A 51 14.84 -1.08 13.86
C ALA A 51 15.78 -0.02 14.46
N ALA A 52 16.02 1.09 13.77
CA ALA A 52 16.86 2.18 14.26
C ALA A 52 16.34 2.85 15.54
N PHE A 53 15.04 2.70 15.85
CA PHE A 53 14.44 3.24 17.08
C PHE A 53 13.59 2.22 17.85
N LEU A 54 13.06 1.18 17.20
CA LEU A 54 12.30 0.11 17.85
C LEU A 54 13.16 -1.07 18.30
N GLY A 55 14.39 -1.17 17.81
CA GLY A 55 15.32 -2.23 18.20
C GLY A 55 15.17 -3.54 17.41
N PRO A 56 15.73 -4.66 17.94
CA PRO A 56 15.91 -5.90 17.18
C PRO A 56 14.62 -6.53 16.65
N GLU A 57 13.49 -6.34 17.31
CA GLU A 57 12.19 -6.91 16.90
C GLU A 57 11.72 -6.39 15.54
N ALA A 58 12.11 -5.16 15.15
CA ALA A 58 11.75 -4.58 13.87
C ALA A 58 12.65 -5.04 12.69
N VAL A 59 13.80 -5.67 12.96
CA VAL A 59 14.77 -6.10 11.92
C VAL A 59 14.13 -7.01 10.88
N GLY A 60 13.21 -7.88 11.29
CA GLY A 60 12.53 -8.80 10.37
C GLY A 60 11.74 -8.08 9.28
N TRP A 61 10.96 -7.07 9.68
CA TRP A 61 10.22 -6.24 8.75
C TRP A 61 11.15 -5.38 7.88
N ASP A 62 12.13 -4.71 8.48
CA ASP A 62 13.05 -3.83 7.76
C ASP A 62 13.83 -4.62 6.68
N ARG A 63 14.26 -5.84 7.00
CA ARG A 63 14.88 -6.74 6.02
C ARG A 63 13.93 -7.07 4.87
N PHE A 64 12.66 -7.38 5.17
CA PHE A 64 11.65 -7.62 4.14
C PHE A 64 11.43 -6.39 3.27
N ALA A 65 11.18 -5.21 3.87
CA ALA A 65 10.91 -3.97 3.15
C ALA A 65 12.04 -3.59 2.18
N ARG A 66 13.32 -3.76 2.61
CA ARG A 66 14.49 -3.51 1.77
C ARG A 66 14.64 -4.55 0.67
N ARG A 67 14.53 -5.84 1.01
CA ARG A 67 14.59 -6.92 0.02
C ARG A 67 13.46 -6.85 -0.99
N ALA A 68 12.24 -6.56 -0.57
CA ALA A 68 11.09 -6.38 -1.46
C ALA A 68 11.16 -5.06 -2.26
N ARG A 69 12.13 -4.18 -1.99
CA ARG A 69 12.36 -2.91 -2.70
C ARG A 69 11.19 -1.93 -2.58
N LEU A 70 10.51 -1.88 -1.42
CA LEU A 70 9.29 -1.08 -1.28
C LEU A 70 9.54 0.41 -1.58
N ALA A 71 10.56 1.02 -0.96
CA ALA A 71 10.91 2.43 -1.17
C ALA A 71 11.35 2.72 -2.61
N ASP A 72 12.13 1.82 -3.24
CA ASP A 72 12.53 1.98 -4.64
C ASP A 72 11.34 1.85 -5.60
N THR A 73 10.42 0.91 -5.34
CA THR A 73 9.18 0.77 -6.11
C THR A 73 8.32 2.03 -6.00
N ALA A 74 8.16 2.58 -4.79
CA ALA A 74 7.41 3.83 -4.59
C ALA A 74 8.03 5.02 -5.35
N ARG A 75 9.37 5.14 -5.38
CA ARG A 75 10.06 6.17 -6.18
C ARG A 75 9.77 6.01 -7.67
N ARG A 76 9.80 4.78 -8.18
CA ARG A 76 9.49 4.49 -9.60
C ARG A 76 8.03 4.83 -9.92
N CYS A 77 7.10 4.46 -9.05
CA CYS A 77 5.68 4.78 -9.21
C CYS A 77 5.45 6.30 -9.18
N TYR A 78 6.10 7.02 -8.26
CA TYR A 78 6.02 8.48 -8.21
C TYR A 78 6.53 9.14 -9.49
N ALA A 79 7.64 8.66 -10.03
CA ALA A 79 8.21 9.18 -11.27
C ALA A 79 7.34 8.95 -12.52
N GLN A 80 6.34 8.07 -12.44
CA GLN A 80 5.39 7.77 -13.51
C GLN A 80 4.03 8.45 -13.35
N LEU A 81 3.80 9.16 -12.23
CA LEU A 81 2.57 9.94 -12.04
C LEU A 81 2.45 11.03 -13.10
N ASP A 82 1.23 11.34 -13.51
CA ASP A 82 0.99 12.56 -14.26
C ASP A 82 1.35 13.81 -13.42
N ALA A 83 1.62 14.93 -14.11
CA ALA A 83 2.12 16.15 -13.47
C ALA A 83 1.18 16.67 -12.39
N ASP A 84 -0.14 16.64 -12.63
CA ASP A 84 -1.15 17.16 -11.70
C ASP A 84 -1.21 16.30 -10.43
N THR A 85 -1.18 14.96 -10.58
CA THR A 85 -1.16 14.04 -9.46
C THR A 85 0.15 14.15 -8.67
N ALA A 86 1.30 14.28 -9.35
CA ALA A 86 2.59 14.46 -8.69
C ALA A 86 2.64 15.77 -7.87
N GLU A 87 2.11 16.87 -8.42
CA GLU A 87 2.00 18.15 -7.73
C GLU A 87 1.07 18.06 -6.51
N TRP A 88 -0.07 17.36 -6.64
CA TRP A 88 -1.02 17.16 -5.54
C TRP A 88 -0.40 16.34 -4.39
N VAL A 89 0.31 15.25 -4.70
CA VAL A 89 1.03 14.44 -3.71
C VAL A 89 2.17 15.24 -3.08
N GLY A 90 2.89 16.04 -3.87
CA GLY A 90 3.94 16.94 -3.41
C GLY A 90 3.41 17.98 -2.42
N ALA A 91 2.28 18.62 -2.73
CA ALA A 91 1.63 19.60 -1.85
C ALA A 91 1.22 18.96 -0.50
N TYR A 92 0.68 17.75 -0.51
CA TYR A 92 0.37 17.01 0.70
C TYR A 92 1.65 16.77 1.54
N THR A 93 2.74 16.35 0.91
CA THR A 93 4.02 16.07 1.56
C THR A 93 4.64 17.33 2.18
N GLU A 94 4.55 18.48 1.51
CA GLU A 94 4.93 19.77 2.07
C GLU A 94 4.14 20.10 3.34
N GLY A 95 2.83 19.80 3.33
CA GLY A 95 1.97 19.94 4.50
C GLY A 95 2.40 19.03 5.66
N VAL A 96 2.70 17.77 5.38
CA VAL A 96 3.22 16.83 6.39
C VAL A 96 4.50 17.37 7.03
N ASN A 97 5.47 17.80 6.22
CA ASN A 97 6.74 18.35 6.71
C ASN A 97 6.53 19.58 7.58
N ALA A 98 5.64 20.49 7.18
CA ALA A 98 5.31 21.67 7.97
C ALA A 98 4.66 21.28 9.30
N GLY A 99 3.69 20.37 9.31
CA GLY A 99 3.02 19.90 10.52
C GLY A 99 3.96 19.19 11.49
N LEU A 100 4.84 18.32 10.99
CA LEU A 100 5.86 17.65 11.81
C LEU A 100 6.81 18.65 12.47
N ALA A 101 7.26 19.66 11.73
CA ALA A 101 8.13 20.69 12.28
C ALA A 101 7.47 21.52 13.39
N GLU A 102 6.14 21.65 13.37
CA GLU A 102 5.40 22.46 14.34
C GLU A 102 4.93 21.67 15.58
N SER A 103 4.54 20.41 15.42
CA SER A 103 3.79 19.66 16.44
C SER A 103 4.42 18.31 16.86
N ALA A 104 5.50 17.88 16.25
CA ALA A 104 6.09 16.59 16.62
C ALA A 104 6.60 16.54 18.06
N GLY A 105 7.00 17.67 18.63
CA GLY A 105 7.42 17.75 20.02
C GLY A 105 6.32 17.46 21.05
N ASP A 106 5.05 17.45 20.64
CA ASP A 106 3.91 17.22 21.53
C ASP A 106 3.61 15.70 21.74
N ALA A 107 4.12 14.83 20.87
CA ALA A 107 3.90 13.39 21.00
C ALA A 107 4.98 12.75 21.89
N ALA A 108 4.54 12.18 23.01
CA ALA A 108 5.41 11.59 24.03
C ALA A 108 6.29 10.43 23.52
N GLU A 109 5.83 9.74 22.47
CA GLU A 109 6.52 8.63 21.86
C GLU A 109 7.87 9.01 21.24
N PHE A 110 7.99 10.22 20.69
CA PHE A 110 9.28 10.73 20.18
C PHE A 110 10.30 10.85 21.31
N ALA A 111 9.89 11.44 22.44
CA ALA A 111 10.78 11.54 23.61
C ALA A 111 11.14 10.18 24.20
N ALA A 112 10.19 9.23 24.21
CA ALA A 112 10.40 7.89 24.76
C ALA A 112 11.34 7.02 23.91
N THR A 113 11.38 7.23 22.60
CA THR A 113 12.20 6.43 21.66
C THR A 113 13.46 7.15 21.21
N GLY A 114 13.56 8.46 21.44
CA GLY A 114 14.63 9.29 20.90
C GLY A 114 14.56 9.50 19.38
N LEU A 115 13.42 9.16 18.75
CA LEU A 115 13.22 9.38 17.33
C LEU A 115 13.00 10.87 17.06
N GLU A 116 13.77 11.41 16.12
CA GLU A 116 13.53 12.75 15.59
C GLU A 116 12.67 12.63 14.32
N PRO A 117 11.65 13.51 14.16
CA PRO A 117 10.86 13.52 12.93
C PRO A 117 11.72 13.75 11.69
N GLY A 118 11.54 12.91 10.68
CA GLY A 118 12.30 13.02 9.45
C GLY A 118 11.62 13.87 8.38
N SER A 119 12.37 14.17 7.32
CA SER A 119 11.82 14.86 6.15
C SER A 119 11.16 13.86 5.20
N TRP A 120 9.88 14.06 4.96
CA TRP A 120 9.13 13.31 3.95
C TRP A 120 9.51 13.76 2.55
N GLN A 121 9.80 12.80 1.70
CA GLN A 121 10.04 13.03 0.28
C GLN A 121 8.71 12.95 -0.49
N PRO A 122 8.58 13.55 -1.68
CA PRO A 122 7.32 13.52 -2.44
C PRO A 122 6.78 12.11 -2.75
N TRP A 123 7.66 11.11 -2.84
CA TRP A 123 7.28 9.70 -3.04
C TRP A 123 6.91 8.97 -1.74
N THR A 124 7.12 9.56 -0.56
CA THR A 124 6.88 8.89 0.74
C THR A 124 5.42 8.44 0.92
N PRO A 125 4.39 9.20 0.54
CA PRO A 125 3.01 8.72 0.61
C PRO A 125 2.78 7.42 -0.17
N LEU A 126 3.40 7.26 -1.34
CA LEU A 126 3.33 6.04 -2.14
C LEU A 126 3.99 4.85 -1.43
N ALA A 127 5.10 5.10 -0.75
CA ALA A 127 5.80 4.07 0.02
C ALA A 127 4.98 3.60 1.24
N VAL A 128 4.35 4.54 1.95
CA VAL A 128 3.42 4.23 3.06
C VAL A 128 2.24 3.42 2.55
N TRP A 129 1.63 3.82 1.43
CA TRP A 129 0.55 3.05 0.81
C TRP A 129 0.96 1.62 0.46
N LEU A 130 2.10 1.46 -0.21
CA LEU A 130 2.61 0.15 -0.60
C LEU A 130 2.94 -0.72 0.62
N SER A 131 3.64 -0.20 1.62
CA SER A 131 3.99 -0.95 2.83
C SER A 131 2.76 -1.40 3.62
N THR A 132 1.70 -0.59 3.62
CA THR A 132 0.43 -0.92 4.28
C THR A 132 -0.30 -2.06 3.56
N HIS A 133 -0.20 -2.14 2.24
CA HIS A 133 -1.01 -3.05 1.42
C HIS A 133 -0.25 -4.24 0.83
N ILE A 134 1.09 -4.26 0.87
CA ILE A 134 1.90 -5.34 0.28
C ILE A 134 1.52 -6.74 0.80
N LEU A 135 1.00 -6.84 2.03
CA LEU A 135 0.57 -8.10 2.63
C LEU A 135 -0.89 -8.48 2.31
N PHE A 136 -1.63 -7.64 1.57
CA PHE A 136 -3.06 -7.85 1.28
C PHE A 136 -3.32 -8.88 0.18
N ALA A 137 -2.32 -9.22 -0.62
CA ALA A 137 -2.37 -10.31 -1.58
C ALA A 137 -1.87 -11.63 -0.96
N GLN A 138 -1.82 -12.68 -1.77
CA GLN A 138 -1.68 -14.06 -1.29
C GLN A 138 -0.23 -14.53 -1.08
N PHE A 139 0.81 -13.69 -1.29
CA PHE A 139 2.18 -14.19 -1.16
C PHE A 139 2.53 -14.73 0.24
N PRO A 140 2.03 -14.18 1.37
CA PRO A 140 2.31 -14.77 2.68
C PRO A 140 1.76 -16.20 2.82
N ALA A 141 0.55 -16.45 2.30
CA ALA A 141 -0.03 -17.79 2.29
C ALA A 141 0.75 -18.75 1.36
N LYS A 142 1.28 -18.24 0.25
CA LYS A 142 2.15 -19.03 -0.64
C LYS A 142 3.47 -19.39 0.03
N LEU A 143 4.10 -18.47 0.76
CA LEU A 143 5.30 -18.77 1.56
C LEU A 143 5.00 -19.82 2.63
N TRP A 144 3.89 -19.68 3.34
CA TRP A 144 3.48 -20.66 4.33
C TRP A 144 3.29 -22.06 3.72
N ARG A 145 2.72 -22.16 2.49
CA ARG A 145 2.60 -23.44 1.79
C ARG A 145 3.94 -24.01 1.32
N GLU A 146 4.95 -23.19 1.05
CA GLU A 146 6.32 -23.69 0.86
C GLU A 146 6.85 -24.39 2.12
N GLU A 147 6.59 -23.86 3.32
CA GLU A 147 6.93 -24.51 4.58
C GLU A 147 6.14 -25.81 4.77
N VAL A 148 4.85 -25.84 4.43
CA VAL A 148 4.04 -27.08 4.42
C VAL A 148 4.67 -28.13 3.50
N ALA A 149 5.07 -27.74 2.30
CA ALA A 149 5.71 -28.65 1.35
C ALA A 149 7.05 -29.18 1.86
N ALA A 150 7.84 -28.32 2.50
CA ALA A 150 9.13 -28.71 3.09
C ALA A 150 8.97 -29.67 4.27
N ALA A 151 7.96 -29.46 5.10
CA ALA A 151 7.73 -30.27 6.31
C ALA A 151 6.97 -31.59 6.04
N LEU A 152 5.98 -31.57 5.14
CA LEU A 152 5.02 -32.68 4.95
C LEU A 152 5.05 -33.26 3.52
N GLY A 153 5.84 -32.68 2.62
CA GLY A 153 5.94 -33.06 1.22
C GLY A 153 4.91 -32.40 0.32
N ASP A 154 5.18 -32.37 -1.00
CA ASP A 154 4.40 -31.64 -2.00
C ASP A 154 2.91 -32.02 -2.02
N ARG A 155 2.58 -33.29 -1.78
CA ARG A 155 1.19 -33.75 -1.77
C ARG A 155 0.34 -33.18 -0.64
N ALA A 156 0.96 -32.75 0.44
CA ALA A 156 0.26 -32.15 1.58
C ALA A 156 -0.26 -30.73 1.25
N VAL A 157 0.35 -30.04 0.30
CA VAL A 157 -0.03 -28.68 -0.08
C VAL A 157 -1.49 -28.56 -0.52
N ASP A 158 -2.00 -29.57 -1.24
CA ASP A 158 -3.39 -29.58 -1.69
C ASP A 158 -4.39 -29.62 -0.54
N LEU A 159 -4.03 -30.27 0.59
CA LEU A 159 -4.86 -30.31 1.81
C LEU A 159 -4.97 -28.94 2.47
N PHE A 160 -3.98 -28.06 2.25
CA PHE A 160 -3.87 -26.73 2.83
C PHE A 160 -4.09 -25.62 1.78
N ALA A 161 -4.68 -25.93 0.64
CA ALA A 161 -4.84 -24.97 -0.45
C ALA A 161 -5.71 -23.74 -0.07
N ALA A 162 -6.67 -23.95 0.85
CA ALA A 162 -7.53 -22.89 1.38
C ALA A 162 -7.03 -22.28 2.70
N ASP A 163 -5.98 -22.87 3.30
CA ASP A 163 -5.44 -22.44 4.58
C ASP A 163 -4.21 -21.54 4.40
N GLY A 164 -3.81 -20.87 5.47
CA GLY A 164 -2.61 -20.03 5.52
C GLY A 164 -2.90 -18.69 6.18
N PRO A 165 -1.85 -17.87 6.40
CA PRO A 165 -2.01 -16.55 6.94
C PRO A 165 -2.82 -15.67 5.97
N HIS A 166 -3.90 -15.09 6.47
CA HIS A 166 -4.74 -14.17 5.74
C HIS A 166 -4.77 -12.83 6.47
N THR A 167 -4.78 -11.75 5.71
CA THR A 167 -5.20 -10.46 6.23
C THR A 167 -6.72 -10.48 6.42
N ALA A 168 -7.23 -9.73 7.41
CA ALA A 168 -8.66 -9.63 7.63
C ALA A 168 -9.36 -9.14 6.35
N GLY A 169 -10.53 -9.69 6.08
CA GLY A 169 -11.43 -9.22 5.03
C GLY A 169 -12.14 -7.93 5.44
N SER A 170 -13.18 -7.55 4.71
CA SER A 170 -14.06 -6.44 5.05
C SER A 170 -15.45 -6.73 4.50
N ASN A 171 -16.47 -6.06 5.02
CA ASN A 171 -17.83 -6.17 4.49
C ASN A 171 -18.29 -4.84 3.89
N GLY A 172 -19.18 -4.93 2.90
CA GLY A 172 -19.84 -3.78 2.30
C GLY A 172 -21.27 -4.10 1.91
N TRP A 173 -22.17 -3.16 2.10
CA TRP A 173 -23.59 -3.27 1.75
C TRP A 173 -24.03 -2.06 0.94
N LEU A 174 -24.86 -2.32 -0.04
CA LEU A 174 -25.55 -1.28 -0.77
C LEU A 174 -27.05 -1.62 -0.80
N VAL A 175 -27.88 -0.69 -0.33
CA VAL A 175 -29.33 -0.78 -0.37
C VAL A 175 -29.88 0.29 -1.31
N THR A 176 -30.67 -0.11 -2.31
CA THR A 176 -31.24 0.80 -3.30
C THR A 176 -32.26 1.76 -2.66
N GLY A 177 -32.44 2.95 -3.22
CA GLY A 177 -33.41 3.94 -2.72
C GLY A 177 -34.82 3.43 -2.65
N GLU A 178 -35.24 2.51 -3.53
CA GLU A 178 -36.58 1.87 -3.52
C GLU A 178 -36.86 1.10 -2.21
N ARG A 179 -35.80 0.67 -1.51
CA ARG A 179 -35.89 -0.11 -0.26
C ARG A 179 -35.62 0.70 0.98
N THR A 180 -35.47 2.02 0.87
CA THR A 180 -35.23 2.92 1.99
C THR A 180 -36.41 3.86 2.21
N ALA A 181 -36.62 4.30 3.45
CA ALA A 181 -37.70 5.24 3.77
C ALA A 181 -37.47 6.64 3.18
N SER A 182 -36.22 7.03 2.95
CA SER A 182 -35.84 8.33 2.38
C SER A 182 -35.88 8.38 0.86
N GLY A 183 -35.95 7.25 0.18
CA GLY A 183 -35.76 7.16 -1.28
C GLY A 183 -34.30 7.31 -1.73
N ALA A 184 -33.36 7.59 -0.81
CA ALA A 184 -31.93 7.66 -1.11
C ALA A 184 -31.26 6.30 -0.88
N PRO A 185 -30.25 5.92 -1.69
CA PRO A 185 -29.50 4.69 -1.45
C PRO A 185 -28.74 4.78 -0.11
N ILE A 186 -28.52 3.63 0.52
CA ILE A 186 -27.68 3.50 1.72
C ILE A 186 -26.47 2.64 1.35
N LEU A 187 -25.29 3.18 1.60
CA LEU A 187 -24.02 2.48 1.49
C LEU A 187 -23.42 2.33 2.88
N ALA A 188 -23.09 1.10 3.28
CA ALA A 188 -22.44 0.81 4.54
C ALA A 188 -21.18 -0.01 4.31
N GLY A 189 -20.17 0.21 5.13
CA GLY A 189 -18.90 -0.51 5.07
C GLY A 189 -18.42 -0.87 6.47
N ASP A 190 -17.72 -2.01 6.56
CA ASP A 190 -17.16 -2.56 7.78
C ASP A 190 -15.71 -3.01 7.48
N PRO A 191 -14.74 -2.05 7.52
CA PRO A 191 -13.35 -2.35 7.21
C PRO A 191 -12.70 -3.12 8.36
N HIS A 192 -12.28 -4.36 8.11
CA HIS A 192 -11.54 -5.16 9.07
C HIS A 192 -10.07 -4.80 9.04
N ARG A 193 -9.60 -4.22 10.11
CA ARG A 193 -8.19 -3.84 10.31
C ARG A 193 -7.73 -4.38 11.67
N PHE A 194 -6.42 -4.36 11.88
CA PHE A 194 -5.89 -4.65 13.21
C PHE A 194 -6.45 -3.64 14.21
N ILE A 195 -6.73 -4.11 15.44
CA ILE A 195 -7.11 -3.23 16.54
C ILE A 195 -5.83 -2.57 17.05
N GLU A 196 -5.72 -1.28 16.84
CA GLU A 196 -4.56 -0.46 17.20
C GLU A 196 -5.02 0.92 17.68
N ALA A 197 -4.19 1.60 18.43
CA ALA A 197 -4.44 2.94 18.94
C ALA A 197 -3.25 3.87 18.61
N PRO A 198 -3.44 4.90 17.78
CA PRO A 198 -4.68 5.21 17.06
C PRO A 198 -4.97 4.24 15.92
N GLY A 199 -6.25 4.08 15.55
CA GLY A 199 -6.62 3.25 14.41
C GLY A 199 -6.12 3.79 13.07
N VAL A 200 -6.05 2.92 12.05
CA VAL A 200 -5.50 3.24 10.72
C VAL A 200 -6.25 4.36 9.99
N TYR A 201 -7.52 4.59 10.30
CA TYR A 201 -8.32 5.62 9.63
C TYR A 201 -8.44 6.89 10.47
N GLN A 202 -8.46 8.03 9.78
CA GLN A 202 -8.85 9.32 10.31
C GLN A 202 -10.07 9.82 9.53
N GLN A 203 -11.15 10.12 10.23
CA GLN A 203 -12.28 10.82 9.62
C GLN A 203 -11.84 12.25 9.25
N VAL A 204 -12.22 12.69 8.05
CA VAL A 204 -11.87 14.01 7.55
C VAL A 204 -12.92 14.52 6.58
N HIS A 205 -13.11 15.82 6.55
CA HIS A 205 -13.88 16.52 5.52
C HIS A 205 -12.96 17.48 4.77
N LEU A 206 -12.96 17.36 3.45
CA LEU A 206 -12.11 18.11 2.53
C LEU A 206 -12.99 18.94 1.57
N ALA A 207 -12.91 20.25 1.61
CA ALA A 207 -13.72 21.15 0.78
C ALA A 207 -12.87 22.19 0.05
N CYS A 208 -13.05 22.30 -1.26
CA CYS A 208 -12.52 23.37 -2.12
C CYS A 208 -13.51 23.65 -3.25
N PRO A 209 -13.28 24.65 -4.12
CA PRO A 209 -14.18 24.91 -5.26
C PRO A 209 -14.37 23.72 -6.21
N GLU A 210 -13.42 22.78 -6.27
CA GLU A 210 -13.45 21.64 -7.17
C GLU A 210 -14.25 20.47 -6.61
N PHE A 211 -14.22 20.26 -5.30
CA PHE A 211 -14.89 19.13 -4.63
C PHE A 211 -15.19 19.41 -3.15
N ASP A 212 -16.12 18.62 -2.64
CA ASP A 212 -16.54 18.60 -1.23
C ASP A 212 -16.75 17.12 -0.84
N VAL A 213 -15.85 16.56 -0.03
CA VAL A 213 -15.78 15.13 0.26
C VAL A 213 -15.56 14.90 1.75
N ALA A 214 -16.43 14.11 2.37
CA ALA A 214 -16.21 13.58 3.71
C ALA A 214 -15.89 12.08 3.63
N GLY A 215 -15.00 11.60 4.49
CA GLY A 215 -14.67 10.18 4.47
C GLY A 215 -13.57 9.75 5.43
N LEU A 216 -13.02 8.56 5.16
CA LEU A 216 -11.96 7.95 5.95
C LEU A 216 -10.62 8.08 5.19
N ALA A 217 -9.78 8.97 5.66
CA ALA A 217 -8.39 9.09 5.18
C ALA A 217 -7.48 8.08 5.90
N VAL A 218 -6.42 7.68 5.21
CA VAL A 218 -5.27 6.98 5.81
C VAL A 218 -4.19 8.03 6.11
N PRO A 219 -3.82 8.28 7.37
CA PRO A 219 -2.75 9.23 7.69
C PRO A 219 -1.46 8.91 6.94
N GLY A 220 -0.86 9.94 6.34
CA GLY A 220 0.30 9.78 5.44
C GLY A 220 -0.06 9.66 3.96
N ILE A 221 -1.36 9.57 3.62
CA ILE A 221 -1.86 9.43 2.25
C ILE A 221 -2.80 10.60 1.93
N PRO A 222 -2.66 11.29 0.79
CA PRO A 222 -3.58 12.33 0.39
C PRO A 222 -4.95 11.79 -0.04
N GLY A 223 -6.01 12.55 0.23
CA GLY A 223 -7.37 12.23 -0.16
C GLY A 223 -8.11 11.30 0.79
N VAL A 224 -9.17 10.67 0.31
CA VAL A 224 -10.06 9.73 1.02
C VAL A 224 -10.34 8.53 0.12
N ALA A 225 -9.39 7.62 0.01
CA ALA A 225 -9.45 6.55 -0.98
C ALA A 225 -10.49 5.47 -0.66
N HIS A 226 -10.63 5.09 0.60
CA HIS A 226 -11.38 3.88 0.97
C HIS A 226 -12.88 4.10 1.11
N PHE A 227 -13.29 5.11 1.83
CA PHE A 227 -14.70 5.42 2.09
C PHE A 227 -14.88 6.91 1.91
N GLY A 228 -15.66 7.30 0.92
CA GLY A 228 -15.89 8.70 0.63
C GLY A 228 -17.35 8.98 0.26
N HIS A 229 -17.79 10.17 0.61
CA HIS A 229 -19.06 10.76 0.23
C HIS A 229 -18.80 12.13 -0.39
N ALA A 230 -18.99 12.24 -1.70
CA ALA A 230 -18.74 13.44 -2.50
C ALA A 230 -20.07 14.04 -2.95
N SER A 231 -20.79 14.68 -2.04
CA SER A 231 -22.06 15.37 -2.27
C SER A 231 -23.17 14.49 -2.87
N THR A 232 -23.00 14.00 -4.10
CA THR A 232 -24.01 13.24 -4.86
C THR A 232 -23.68 11.79 -5.08
N VAL A 233 -22.47 11.36 -4.75
CA VAL A 233 -22.01 9.97 -4.89
C VAL A 233 -21.23 9.55 -3.65
N ALA A 234 -21.42 8.30 -3.23
CA ALA A 234 -20.63 7.69 -2.18
C ALA A 234 -20.02 6.36 -2.67
N TRP A 235 -18.84 6.02 -2.13
CA TRP A 235 -18.18 4.75 -2.38
C TRP A 235 -17.64 4.13 -1.11
N SER A 236 -17.56 2.80 -1.09
CA SER A 236 -16.86 2.00 -0.10
C SER A 236 -16.05 0.90 -0.78
N ILE A 237 -14.98 0.48 -0.14
CA ILE A 237 -14.15 -0.60 -0.64
C ILE A 237 -13.97 -1.70 0.41
N THR A 238 -13.81 -2.93 -0.08
CA THR A 238 -13.40 -4.08 0.72
C THR A 238 -12.22 -4.76 0.07
N ASN A 239 -11.40 -5.49 0.84
CA ASN A 239 -10.36 -6.33 0.25
C ASN A 239 -11.03 -7.42 -0.60
N ALA A 240 -10.66 -7.52 -1.87
CA ALA A 240 -11.17 -8.55 -2.76
C ALA A 240 -10.59 -9.95 -2.46
N MET A 241 -9.61 -10.07 -1.57
CA MET A 241 -8.86 -11.31 -1.32
C MET A 241 -8.29 -11.92 -2.60
N ALA A 242 -7.99 -11.04 -3.57
CA ALA A 242 -7.50 -11.46 -4.87
C ALA A 242 -6.04 -11.93 -4.81
N ASP A 243 -5.73 -12.89 -5.65
CA ASP A 243 -4.37 -13.38 -5.84
C ASP A 243 -3.71 -12.65 -7.00
N TYR A 244 -2.85 -11.67 -6.70
CA TYR A 244 -2.18 -10.81 -7.69
C TYR A 244 -0.67 -10.68 -7.49
N GLN A 245 -0.09 -11.47 -6.58
CA GLN A 245 1.35 -11.52 -6.33
C GLN A 245 1.85 -12.94 -6.46
N ASP A 246 3.00 -13.15 -7.09
CA ASP A 246 3.56 -14.46 -7.32
C ASP A 246 4.95 -14.63 -6.74
N LEU A 247 5.25 -15.86 -6.36
CA LEU A 247 6.56 -16.28 -5.88
C LEU A 247 7.24 -17.18 -6.91
N TYR A 248 8.53 -16.94 -7.12
CA TYR A 248 9.35 -17.76 -8.00
C TYR A 248 10.50 -18.37 -7.22
N ARG A 249 10.66 -19.70 -7.32
CA ARG A 249 11.88 -20.37 -6.86
C ARG A 249 13.00 -20.05 -7.82
N GLU A 250 14.03 -19.41 -7.31
CA GLU A 250 15.18 -18.99 -8.09
C GLU A 250 16.35 -19.97 -7.93
N ARG A 251 17.15 -20.11 -8.97
CA ARG A 251 18.49 -20.67 -8.91
C ARG A 251 19.48 -19.52 -9.10
N LEU A 252 20.23 -19.22 -8.06
CA LEU A 252 21.19 -18.12 -8.07
C LEU A 252 22.62 -18.67 -7.99
N ARG A 253 23.57 -17.94 -8.56
CA ARG A 253 24.99 -18.21 -8.38
C ARG A 253 25.80 -16.92 -8.34
N ARG A 254 26.94 -16.96 -7.65
CA ARG A 254 27.92 -15.90 -7.74
C ARG A 254 28.91 -16.18 -8.88
N THR A 255 29.28 -15.11 -9.55
CA THR A 255 30.32 -15.11 -10.59
C THR A 255 31.30 -13.98 -10.30
N GLY A 256 32.40 -13.94 -11.03
CA GLY A 256 33.35 -12.81 -10.94
C GLY A 256 32.76 -11.45 -11.34
N ALA A 257 31.59 -11.45 -12.02
CA ALA A 257 30.88 -10.25 -12.47
C ALA A 257 29.69 -9.88 -11.56
N GLY A 258 29.35 -10.68 -10.53
CA GLY A 258 28.24 -10.43 -9.64
C GLY A 258 27.35 -11.66 -9.42
N VAL A 259 26.04 -11.44 -9.34
CA VAL A 259 25.03 -12.50 -9.16
C VAL A 259 24.33 -12.78 -10.50
N GLU A 260 24.12 -14.05 -10.79
CA GLU A 260 23.30 -14.50 -11.92
C GLU A 260 22.14 -15.36 -11.44
N ALA A 261 21.00 -15.27 -12.14
CA ALA A 261 19.81 -16.08 -11.94
C ALA A 261 19.56 -16.97 -13.16
N PHE A 262 19.04 -18.17 -12.93
CA PHE A 262 18.71 -19.11 -14.01
C PHE A 262 17.26 -18.93 -14.43
N GLY A 263 17.07 -18.29 -15.59
CA GLY A 263 15.78 -18.07 -16.22
C GLY A 263 15.46 -19.08 -17.33
N PRO A 264 14.38 -18.86 -18.08
CA PRO A 264 13.96 -19.74 -19.18
C PRO A 264 15.02 -19.93 -20.28
N ASP A 265 15.79 -18.89 -20.56
CA ASP A 265 16.81 -18.88 -21.63
C ASP A 265 18.22 -19.16 -21.09
N GLY A 266 18.34 -19.57 -19.82
CA GLY A 266 19.61 -19.85 -19.16
C GLY A 266 20.00 -18.83 -18.11
N TRP A 267 21.32 -18.71 -17.85
CA TRP A 267 21.84 -17.78 -16.85
C TRP A 267 21.82 -16.34 -17.35
N GLU A 268 21.25 -15.46 -16.55
CA GLU A 268 21.10 -14.04 -16.82
C GLU A 268 21.57 -13.19 -15.62
N PRO A 269 22.09 -11.98 -15.83
CA PRO A 269 22.50 -11.11 -14.74
C PRO A 269 21.33 -10.77 -13.79
N ALA A 270 21.61 -10.78 -12.48
CA ALA A 270 20.75 -10.23 -11.44
C ALA A 270 21.45 -9.05 -10.77
N THR A 271 20.69 -8.04 -10.35
CA THR A 271 21.28 -6.96 -9.57
C THR A 271 21.47 -7.41 -8.12
N SER A 272 22.58 -7.01 -7.50
CA SER A 272 22.82 -7.27 -6.08
C SER A 272 23.65 -6.14 -5.47
N HIS A 273 23.25 -5.73 -4.26
CA HIS A 273 24.00 -4.77 -3.45
C HIS A 273 23.71 -5.03 -1.97
N THR A 274 24.52 -4.43 -1.11
CA THR A 274 24.33 -4.53 0.34
C THR A 274 23.77 -3.23 0.90
N GLU A 275 22.89 -3.38 1.90
CA GLU A 275 22.37 -2.28 2.70
C GLU A 275 22.61 -2.59 4.19
N THR A 276 22.65 -1.55 5.03
CA THR A 276 22.79 -1.69 6.48
C THR A 276 21.49 -1.29 7.16
N ILE A 277 20.98 -2.12 8.06
CA ILE A 277 19.88 -1.80 8.98
C ILE A 277 20.52 -1.41 10.30
N GLU A 278 20.36 -0.15 10.70
CA GLU A 278 20.73 0.31 12.03
C GLU A 278 19.74 -0.25 13.06
N VAL A 279 20.25 -0.66 14.23
CA VAL A 279 19.44 -1.32 15.26
C VAL A 279 19.67 -0.65 16.61
N ALA A 280 18.62 -0.04 17.15
CA ALA A 280 18.70 0.57 18.48
C ALA A 280 19.04 -0.51 19.54
N GLY A 281 20.08 -0.26 20.32
CA GLY A 281 20.53 -1.20 21.36
C GLY A 281 21.15 -2.50 20.84
N GLY A 282 21.47 -2.59 19.55
CA GLY A 282 22.08 -3.77 18.93
C GLY A 282 23.15 -3.43 17.90
N GLU A 283 23.75 -4.46 17.31
CA GLU A 283 24.70 -4.29 16.22
C GLU A 283 23.95 -4.08 14.89
N PRO A 284 24.47 -3.24 13.97
CA PRO A 284 23.91 -3.08 12.65
C PRO A 284 23.85 -4.41 11.86
N VAL A 285 22.77 -4.60 11.12
CA VAL A 285 22.54 -5.82 10.34
C VAL A 285 22.76 -5.53 8.85
N THR A 286 23.71 -6.26 8.23
CA THR A 286 23.91 -6.20 6.79
C THR A 286 22.86 -7.05 6.07
N VAL A 287 22.23 -6.47 5.04
CA VAL A 287 21.24 -7.14 4.20
C VAL A 287 21.69 -7.08 2.75
N GLU A 288 21.80 -8.24 2.12
CA GLU A 288 21.97 -8.29 0.67
C GLU A 288 20.59 -8.18 0.00
N VAL A 289 20.48 -7.25 -0.93
CA VAL A 289 19.31 -6.99 -1.76
C VAL A 289 19.62 -7.47 -3.16
N THR A 290 18.98 -8.54 -3.57
CA THR A 290 19.13 -9.13 -4.91
C THR A 290 17.83 -9.02 -5.67
N GLU A 291 17.88 -8.70 -6.96
CA GLU A 291 16.70 -8.65 -7.82
C GLU A 291 16.97 -9.34 -9.15
N THR A 292 16.09 -10.25 -9.53
CA THR A 292 16.08 -10.99 -10.79
C THR A 292 15.09 -10.39 -11.79
N ALA A 293 15.01 -10.90 -13.00
CA ALA A 293 13.98 -10.51 -13.97
C ALA A 293 12.55 -10.85 -13.51
N ARG A 294 12.37 -11.76 -12.53
CA ARG A 294 11.06 -12.09 -11.94
C ARG A 294 10.68 -11.13 -10.82
N GLY A 295 11.65 -10.52 -10.16
CA GLY A 295 11.45 -9.57 -9.07
C GLY A 295 12.51 -9.66 -7.97
N PRO A 296 12.34 -8.91 -6.87
CA PRO A 296 13.25 -8.91 -5.74
C PRO A 296 13.22 -10.24 -4.96
N VAL A 297 14.38 -10.71 -4.54
CA VAL A 297 14.56 -11.94 -3.75
C VAL A 297 14.25 -11.63 -2.29
N VAL A 298 13.14 -12.17 -1.78
CA VAL A 298 12.65 -11.92 -0.41
C VAL A 298 13.05 -13.00 0.58
N VAL A 299 13.33 -14.23 0.11
CA VAL A 299 13.80 -15.35 0.93
C VAL A 299 15.08 -15.92 0.34
N GLY A 300 16.03 -16.29 1.20
CA GLY A 300 17.31 -16.86 0.79
C GLY A 300 18.24 -15.85 0.09
N GLY A 301 18.96 -16.31 -0.91
CA GLY A 301 19.94 -15.53 -1.68
C GLY A 301 20.94 -16.42 -2.41
N PRO A 302 21.98 -15.85 -3.06
CA PRO A 302 22.90 -16.60 -3.91
C PRO A 302 23.78 -17.63 -3.13
N ASP A 303 23.95 -17.46 -1.82
CA ASP A 303 24.72 -18.37 -0.97
C ASP A 303 23.83 -19.28 -0.12
N ALA A 304 22.51 -19.15 -0.25
CA ALA A 304 21.54 -19.98 0.46
C ALA A 304 21.15 -21.23 -0.36
N PRO A 305 20.69 -22.32 0.30
CA PRO A 305 20.25 -23.53 -0.40
C PRO A 305 19.00 -23.31 -1.26
N SER A 306 18.26 -22.23 -1.00
CA SER A 306 17.07 -21.85 -1.77
C SER A 306 16.96 -20.33 -1.84
N ALA A 307 16.31 -19.84 -2.89
CA ALA A 307 15.97 -18.42 -3.04
C ALA A 307 14.56 -18.30 -3.62
N ILE A 308 13.79 -17.32 -3.12
CA ILE A 308 12.44 -17.03 -3.61
C ILE A 308 12.35 -15.53 -3.91
N SER A 309 11.98 -15.19 -5.15
CA SER A 309 11.65 -13.82 -5.54
C SER A 309 10.14 -13.57 -5.48
N LEU A 310 9.78 -12.31 -5.21
CA LEU A 310 8.41 -11.81 -5.17
C LEU A 310 8.15 -10.94 -6.41
N ARG A 311 7.11 -11.30 -7.17
CA ARG A 311 6.60 -10.50 -8.28
C ARG A 311 5.28 -9.87 -7.90
N TYR A 312 5.16 -8.55 -7.98
CA TYR A 312 3.96 -7.82 -7.62
C TYR A 312 3.72 -6.65 -8.59
N PRO A 313 2.44 -6.28 -8.87
CA PRO A 313 2.12 -5.37 -9.95
C PRO A 313 2.84 -4.03 -9.90
N PRO A 314 2.87 -3.26 -8.79
CA PRO A 314 3.55 -1.97 -8.79
C PRO A 314 5.03 -2.02 -9.14
N ARG A 315 5.71 -3.13 -8.81
CA ARG A 315 7.12 -3.32 -9.19
C ARG A 315 7.29 -3.54 -10.69
N VAL A 316 6.29 -4.16 -11.32
CA VAL A 316 6.31 -4.49 -12.76
C VAL A 316 5.83 -3.32 -13.60
N THR A 317 4.71 -2.70 -13.22
CA THR A 317 4.04 -1.67 -14.02
C THR A 317 4.51 -0.26 -13.69
N GLY A 318 4.99 -0.02 -12.46
CA GLY A 318 5.28 1.32 -11.96
C GLY A 318 4.03 2.11 -11.53
N GLU A 319 2.88 1.44 -11.35
CA GLU A 319 1.61 2.06 -11.02
C GLU A 319 1.11 1.62 -9.64
N LEU A 320 0.61 2.58 -8.84
CA LEU A 320 -0.01 2.36 -7.52
C LEU A 320 -1.45 2.88 -7.43
N GLY A 321 -1.95 3.56 -8.46
CA GLY A 321 -3.33 4.05 -8.52
C GLY A 321 -3.58 5.40 -7.83
N PHE A 322 -2.56 6.21 -7.57
CA PHE A 322 -2.74 7.53 -6.96
C PHE A 322 -3.52 8.50 -7.85
N ASP A 323 -3.44 8.36 -9.17
CA ASP A 323 -4.26 9.11 -10.14
C ASP A 323 -5.76 8.81 -9.96
N ALA A 324 -6.11 7.58 -9.58
CA ALA A 324 -7.48 7.22 -9.24
C ALA A 324 -7.97 7.95 -7.98
N MET A 325 -7.12 8.10 -6.96
CA MET A 325 -7.46 8.79 -5.72
C MET A 325 -7.82 10.25 -5.95
N ALA A 326 -7.00 10.97 -6.73
CA ALA A 326 -7.26 12.35 -7.09
C ALA A 326 -8.55 12.51 -7.90
N SER A 327 -8.86 11.53 -8.77
CA SER A 327 -10.07 11.51 -9.59
C SER A 327 -11.33 11.22 -8.75
N LEU A 328 -11.25 10.32 -7.77
CA LEU A 328 -12.37 9.99 -6.86
C LEU A 328 -12.87 11.21 -6.08
N LEU A 329 -11.99 12.13 -5.67
CA LEU A 329 -12.41 13.35 -4.98
C LEU A 329 -13.36 14.22 -5.82
N ARG A 330 -13.24 14.16 -7.13
CA ARG A 330 -14.04 14.95 -8.09
C ARG A 330 -15.27 14.22 -8.62
N ALA A 331 -15.46 12.95 -8.23
CA ALA A 331 -16.59 12.14 -8.68
C ALA A 331 -17.95 12.77 -8.26
N ARG A 332 -18.95 12.68 -9.14
CA ARG A 332 -20.32 13.16 -8.93
C ARG A 332 -21.37 12.08 -9.21
N THR A 333 -20.97 11.03 -9.92
CA THR A 333 -21.81 9.90 -10.32
C THR A 333 -21.06 8.60 -10.14
N VAL A 334 -21.77 7.47 -10.16
CA VAL A 334 -21.14 6.15 -10.18
C VAL A 334 -20.26 5.92 -11.41
N ASP A 335 -20.61 6.54 -12.55
CA ASP A 335 -19.79 6.46 -13.77
C ASP A 335 -18.45 7.21 -13.62
N ASP A 336 -18.41 8.28 -12.81
CA ASP A 336 -17.16 8.97 -12.48
C ASP A 336 -16.28 8.09 -11.59
N VAL A 337 -16.89 7.42 -10.60
CA VAL A 337 -16.19 6.44 -9.74
C VAL A 337 -15.67 5.30 -10.61
N ASP A 338 -16.48 4.74 -11.50
CA ASP A 338 -16.08 3.64 -12.38
C ASP A 338 -14.87 4.00 -13.24
N ARG A 339 -14.90 5.18 -13.89
CA ARG A 339 -13.77 5.70 -14.68
C ARG A 339 -12.51 5.94 -13.84
N ALA A 340 -12.65 6.49 -12.63
CA ALA A 340 -11.51 6.67 -11.74
C ALA A 340 -10.83 5.33 -11.40
N LEU A 341 -11.64 4.29 -11.19
CA LEU A 341 -11.15 2.94 -10.86
C LEU A 341 -10.43 2.22 -12.01
N ASP A 342 -10.52 2.70 -13.26
CA ASP A 342 -9.71 2.19 -14.36
C ASP A 342 -8.21 2.37 -14.11
N ARG A 343 -7.83 3.37 -13.29
CA ARG A 343 -6.45 3.66 -12.89
C ARG A 343 -6.08 3.11 -11.51
N TRP A 344 -6.97 2.40 -10.84
CA TRP A 344 -6.70 1.79 -9.53
C TRP A 344 -5.84 0.54 -9.70
N ALA A 345 -4.69 0.47 -9.05
CA ALA A 345 -3.74 -0.63 -9.22
C ALA A 345 -3.68 -1.57 -8.00
N GLU A 346 -3.41 -1.05 -6.81
CA GLU A 346 -3.21 -1.84 -5.58
C GLU A 346 -3.74 -1.09 -4.35
N PRO A 347 -4.35 -1.80 -3.39
CA PRO A 347 -4.70 -3.22 -3.39
C PRO A 347 -5.86 -3.54 -4.34
N VAL A 348 -6.03 -4.81 -4.70
CA VAL A 348 -7.23 -5.24 -5.46
C VAL A 348 -8.42 -5.25 -4.51
N ASN A 349 -9.41 -4.42 -4.83
CA ASN A 349 -10.58 -4.20 -3.99
C ASN A 349 -11.89 -4.54 -4.70
N VAL A 350 -12.90 -4.93 -3.92
CA VAL A 350 -14.30 -4.83 -4.33
C VAL A 350 -14.78 -3.44 -3.95
N VAL A 351 -15.26 -2.70 -4.92
CA VAL A 351 -15.81 -1.35 -4.75
C VAL A 351 -17.31 -1.36 -4.95
N GLN A 352 -18.01 -0.73 -4.04
CA GLN A 352 -19.43 -0.43 -4.15
C GLN A 352 -19.61 1.07 -4.17
N ALA A 353 -20.45 1.58 -5.07
CA ALA A 353 -20.80 2.99 -5.09
C ALA A 353 -22.28 3.17 -5.43
N ALA A 354 -22.84 4.28 -4.96
CA ALA A 354 -24.21 4.69 -5.26
C ALA A 354 -24.27 6.20 -5.40
N ASP A 355 -25.15 6.68 -6.29
CA ASP A 355 -25.39 8.11 -6.44
C ASP A 355 -26.86 8.50 -6.24
N THR A 356 -27.12 9.80 -6.11
CA THR A 356 -28.46 10.35 -5.89
C THR A 356 -29.37 10.27 -7.11
N ARG A 357 -28.87 9.82 -8.27
CA ARG A 357 -29.63 9.61 -9.51
C ARG A 357 -30.11 8.17 -9.64
N GLY A 358 -29.84 7.33 -8.64
CA GLY A 358 -30.18 5.90 -8.65
C GLY A 358 -29.12 5.01 -9.31
N GLY A 359 -27.95 5.57 -9.67
CA GLY A 359 -26.81 4.81 -10.16
C GLY A 359 -26.25 3.89 -9.07
N LEU A 360 -25.88 2.68 -9.45
CA LEU A 360 -25.29 1.66 -8.57
C LEU A 360 -24.07 1.05 -9.27
N LEU A 361 -23.00 0.86 -8.53
CA LEU A 361 -21.78 0.20 -9.00
C LEU A 361 -21.37 -0.90 -8.02
N HIS A 362 -21.02 -2.06 -8.58
CA HIS A 362 -20.28 -3.10 -7.89
C HIS A 362 -19.16 -3.58 -8.84
N ARG A 363 -17.92 -3.35 -8.46
CA ARG A 363 -16.76 -3.59 -9.31
C ARG A 363 -15.59 -4.16 -8.52
N VAL A 364 -14.85 -5.09 -9.12
CA VAL A 364 -13.50 -5.44 -8.67
C VAL A 364 -12.51 -4.52 -9.39
N ALA A 365 -11.74 -3.75 -8.65
CA ALA A 365 -10.75 -2.82 -9.16
C ALA A 365 -9.34 -3.19 -8.68
N GLY A 366 -8.35 -3.09 -9.56
CA GLY A 366 -6.95 -3.36 -9.28
C GLY A 366 -6.27 -4.20 -10.36
N ALA A 367 -4.95 -4.26 -10.30
CA ALA A 367 -4.13 -4.96 -11.28
C ALA A 367 -3.95 -6.44 -10.91
N VAL A 368 -4.58 -7.34 -11.68
CA VAL A 368 -4.44 -8.79 -11.49
C VAL A 368 -3.74 -9.38 -12.73
N PRO A 369 -2.58 -10.02 -12.58
CA PRO A 369 -1.84 -10.56 -13.72
C PRO A 369 -2.53 -11.79 -14.33
N VAL A 370 -2.40 -11.95 -15.64
CA VAL A 370 -2.79 -13.17 -16.36
C VAL A 370 -1.64 -14.16 -16.32
N ARG A 371 -1.82 -15.34 -15.72
CA ARG A 371 -0.78 -16.33 -15.53
C ARG A 371 -1.31 -17.76 -15.35
N ASP A 372 -0.43 -18.74 -15.19
CA ASP A 372 -0.80 -20.13 -14.92
C ASP A 372 -1.44 -20.26 -13.52
N ARG A 373 -2.40 -21.17 -13.39
CA ARG A 373 -3.11 -21.43 -12.12
C ARG A 373 -2.18 -21.92 -11.01
N ALA A 374 -1.08 -22.59 -11.35
CA ALA A 374 -0.11 -23.08 -10.38
C ALA A 374 0.58 -21.93 -9.60
N ASN A 375 0.69 -20.74 -10.19
CA ASN A 375 1.22 -19.56 -9.50
C ASN A 375 0.37 -19.18 -8.28
N GLY A 376 -0.91 -19.51 -8.27
CA GLY A 376 -1.83 -19.20 -7.18
C GLY A 376 -1.62 -20.02 -5.91
N LEU A 377 -0.97 -21.17 -6.01
CA LEU A 377 -0.86 -22.09 -4.87
C LEU A 377 0.39 -21.84 -4.02
N ARG A 378 1.58 -21.79 -4.65
CA ARG A 378 2.89 -21.62 -4.01
C ARG A 378 3.94 -21.09 -4.98
N ALA A 379 5.21 -21.01 -4.58
CA ALA A 379 6.29 -20.61 -5.46
C ALA A 379 6.46 -21.59 -6.64
N VAL A 380 6.64 -21.04 -7.83
CA VAL A 380 6.83 -21.78 -9.09
C VAL A 380 8.27 -21.67 -9.60
N PRO A 381 8.77 -22.61 -10.42
CA PRO A 381 10.12 -22.52 -11.00
C PRO A 381 10.31 -21.29 -11.89
N ALA A 382 11.32 -20.47 -11.59
CA ALA A 382 11.67 -19.28 -12.35
C ALA A 382 12.10 -19.55 -13.80
N TRP A 383 12.59 -20.76 -14.08
CA TRP A 383 13.14 -21.21 -15.38
C TRP A 383 12.10 -21.84 -16.32
N GLU A 384 10.83 -21.85 -15.93
CA GLU A 384 9.76 -22.39 -16.76
C GLU A 384 8.89 -21.25 -17.30
N THR A 385 8.94 -20.99 -18.59
CA THR A 385 8.22 -19.90 -19.28
C THR A 385 6.72 -19.90 -19.04
N ARG A 386 6.11 -21.08 -18.84
CA ARG A 386 4.65 -21.20 -18.62
C ARG A 386 4.14 -20.42 -17.41
N TYR A 387 5.00 -20.16 -16.41
CA TYR A 387 4.66 -19.42 -15.20
C TYR A 387 4.87 -17.91 -15.31
N ALA A 388 5.40 -17.44 -16.43
CA ALA A 388 5.56 -16.01 -16.65
C ALA A 388 4.20 -15.31 -16.71
N TRP A 389 4.18 -14.06 -16.24
CA TRP A 389 3.01 -13.20 -16.44
C TRP A 389 2.86 -12.89 -17.92
N ARG A 390 1.62 -12.92 -18.41
CA ARG A 390 1.27 -12.54 -19.77
C ARG A 390 0.75 -11.10 -19.75
N SER A 391 1.14 -10.36 -20.75
CA SER A 391 0.67 -8.98 -20.98
C SER A 391 -0.81 -8.94 -21.36
#